data_da3a14d604d9ca438e69a8c9bc356be5
#
_entry.id   da3a14d604d9ca438e69a8c9bc356be5
#
_cell.length_a   1.000
_cell.length_b   1.000
_cell.length_c   1.000
_cell.angle_alpha   90.00
_cell.angle_beta   90.00
_cell.angle_gamma   90.00
#
_symmetry.space_group_name_H-M   'P 1'
#
loop_
_entity.id
_entity.type
_entity.pdbx_description
1 polymer ?
#
loop_
_entity_poly.entity_id
_entity_poly.type
_entity_poly.pdbx_seq_one_letter_code
_entity_poly.pdbx_strand_id
1 'polypeptide(L)'
;MRILIAVLACCVLLPGEDKLADYLNVSAQRQLAKRKEAIAQITTEAQARARMADSRAKILKEIGGLPEYQGPLNAKIMGRLDLGKYTIENLYFESLPGFLVTANLYLPKTPGKHPAVLFSMGHWDNGKYAGQRICANLALKGFVVLVYDPVGQGERQQAYDSRMGRTLIGTGTEQHFMAGAQALLAGESVARYFIHDSRRGIDYLTSRPEVDANRIGASGCSGGGTQTTFVSALDERVKVSAPACFMNSFEVLYPGPIGDSEQSFPGFLADGLDQSDWVFLFAPKPWLISSTEQDFFTPAGAKIVFEQAQEFYKVFGASDRVKWIVGPGGHGTPLKVREGIYEWMIRWLMDGKGDPKEEEVTIFRGSELNVFPNGIAPGRGISEVIAENWHRRINPANVKQMVELGGEPTGLTQVEWFGPENPNELFVVINHAAQARVRAEFLASMGCRVMLVSLPGYPVSKEDSARYSGGWINHTRAWLTGKNLPSIRANDLLLTVRPQLDRYKKVYLHGMDVGAVNALYSAHAEPRIAAVWLDRAPMGLNRAMNTPIHRGLHEAIIPGLALAGDFAGFTDSRFFWSDPTDWMGNVFPNPGPGMFRRSAEDTDVEVLAAFRKH
;
A
#
# COMPACT_ATOMS: atom_id res chain seq x y z
N MET A 1 0.59 -36.66 10.62
CA MET A 1 0.58 -35.63 9.58
C MET A 1 -0.33 -34.49 10.09
N ARG A 2 0.24 -33.56 10.85
CA ARG A 2 -0.50 -32.45 11.48
C ARG A 2 -0.44 -31.26 10.52
N ILE A 3 -1.60 -30.92 9.97
CA ILE A 3 -1.79 -29.69 9.19
C ILE A 3 -1.77 -28.54 10.20
N LEU A 4 -0.70 -27.76 10.17
CA LEU A 4 -0.66 -26.48 10.89
C LEU A 4 -1.54 -25.50 10.10
N ILE A 5 -2.77 -25.34 10.56
CA ILE A 5 -3.60 -24.20 10.18
C ILE A 5 -3.00 -23.00 10.89
N ALA A 6 -2.27 -22.16 10.17
CA ALA A 6 -1.92 -20.82 10.64
C ALA A 6 -3.22 -20.01 10.67
N VAL A 7 -3.89 -20.04 11.81
CA VAL A 7 -4.95 -19.10 12.15
C VAL A 7 -4.24 -17.75 12.28
N LEU A 8 -4.41 -16.86 11.29
CA LEU A 8 -4.21 -15.43 11.52
C LEU A 8 -5.14 -15.05 12.67
N ALA A 9 -4.59 -14.98 13.87
CA ALA A 9 -5.28 -14.38 14.98
C ALA A 9 -5.48 -12.90 14.62
N CYS A 10 -6.67 -12.55 14.13
CA CYS A 10 -7.17 -11.21 14.26
C CYS A 10 -7.16 -10.91 15.75
N CYS A 11 -6.09 -10.26 16.22
CA CYS A 11 -6.12 -9.56 17.49
C CYS A 11 -7.20 -8.48 17.32
N VAL A 12 -8.41 -8.79 17.76
CA VAL A 12 -9.35 -7.77 18.20
C VAL A 12 -8.63 -7.12 19.39
N LEU A 13 -7.91 -6.03 19.11
CA LEU A 13 -7.45 -5.11 20.12
C LEU A 13 -8.73 -4.65 20.83
N LEU A 14 -8.92 -5.13 22.07
CA LEU A 14 -9.80 -4.44 23.02
C LEU A 14 -9.32 -2.98 23.05
N PRO A 15 -10.20 -2.00 23.01
CA PRO A 15 -9.83 -0.60 22.85
C PRO A 15 -9.14 -0.08 24.10
N GLY A 16 -7.84 -0.16 24.16
CA GLY A 16 -7.04 0.89 24.76
C GLY A 16 -7.08 2.03 23.74
N GLU A 17 -7.64 3.18 24.14
CA GLU A 17 -7.91 4.34 23.29
C GLU A 17 -6.71 4.69 22.42
N ASP A 18 -6.69 4.28 21.14
CA ASP A 18 -5.74 4.78 20.17
C ASP A 18 -6.21 6.19 19.73
N LYS A 19 -5.87 7.18 20.55
CA LYS A 19 -6.27 8.59 20.35
C LYS A 19 -5.84 9.13 18.98
N LEU A 20 -4.76 8.59 18.41
CA LEU A 20 -4.33 8.97 17.07
C LEU A 20 -5.25 8.40 16.01
N ALA A 21 -5.65 7.13 16.13
CA ALA A 21 -6.63 6.52 15.23
C ALA A 21 -7.98 7.26 15.29
N ASP A 22 -8.43 7.64 16.49
CA ASP A 22 -9.66 8.42 16.68
C ASP A 22 -9.57 9.81 16.04
N TYR A 23 -8.45 10.51 16.23
CA TYR A 23 -8.21 11.82 15.59
C TYR A 23 -8.26 11.71 14.05
N LEU A 24 -7.63 10.68 13.48
CA LEU A 24 -7.62 10.44 12.04
C LEU A 24 -9.02 10.03 11.54
N ASN A 25 -9.75 9.20 12.30
CA ASN A 25 -11.10 8.77 11.97
C ASN A 25 -12.08 9.94 11.89
N VAL A 26 -12.03 10.89 12.83
CA VAL A 26 -12.86 12.10 12.78
C VAL A 26 -12.65 12.86 11.46
N SER A 27 -11.39 12.95 10.99
CA SER A 27 -11.07 13.60 9.71
C SER A 27 -11.67 12.83 8.53
N ALA A 28 -11.52 11.50 8.51
CA ALA A 28 -12.04 10.64 7.46
C ALA A 28 -13.58 10.71 7.36
N GLN A 29 -14.28 10.59 8.49
CA GLN A 29 -15.74 10.63 8.51
C GLN A 29 -16.30 11.98 8.03
N ARG A 30 -15.61 13.10 8.33
CA ARG A 30 -15.99 14.43 7.79
C ARG A 30 -15.83 14.49 6.27
N GLN A 31 -14.75 13.92 5.72
CA GLN A 31 -14.52 13.87 4.28
C GLN A 31 -15.56 12.99 3.57
N LEU A 32 -15.88 11.83 4.13
CA LEU A 32 -16.90 10.92 3.63
C LEU A 32 -18.31 11.54 3.67
N ALA A 33 -18.65 12.28 4.73
CA ALA A 33 -19.92 13.00 4.83
C ALA A 33 -20.05 14.05 3.70
N LYS A 34 -19.01 14.88 3.48
CA LYS A 34 -19.00 15.85 2.36
C LYS A 34 -19.14 15.18 1.00
N ARG A 35 -18.44 14.05 0.80
CA ARG A 35 -18.59 13.26 -0.43
C ARG A 35 -20.03 12.77 -0.61
N LYS A 36 -20.64 12.24 0.45
CA LYS A 36 -22.02 11.75 0.42
C LYS A 36 -23.01 12.83 0.00
N GLU A 37 -22.86 14.05 0.54
CA GLU A 37 -23.63 15.20 0.11
C GLU A 37 -23.41 15.52 -1.39
N ALA A 38 -22.17 15.50 -1.85
CA ALA A 38 -21.85 15.78 -3.24
C ALA A 38 -22.41 14.76 -4.23
N ILE A 39 -22.33 13.45 -3.93
CA ILE A 39 -22.89 12.43 -4.82
C ILE A 39 -24.43 12.43 -4.83
N ALA A 40 -25.09 12.84 -3.73
CA ALA A 40 -26.54 12.96 -3.66
C ALA A 40 -27.12 14.04 -4.60
N GLN A 41 -26.29 14.98 -5.09
CA GLN A 41 -26.69 15.99 -6.06
C GLN A 41 -26.61 15.51 -7.52
N ILE A 42 -26.14 14.29 -7.76
CA ILE A 42 -26.00 13.73 -9.12
C ILE A 42 -27.35 13.15 -9.55
N THR A 43 -28.08 13.87 -10.38
CA THR A 43 -29.41 13.49 -10.85
C THR A 43 -29.51 13.39 -12.37
N THR A 44 -28.46 13.81 -13.10
CA THR A 44 -28.43 13.77 -14.57
C THR A 44 -27.22 13.01 -15.09
N GLU A 45 -27.33 12.44 -16.29
CA GLU A 45 -26.22 11.73 -16.93
C GLU A 45 -25.00 12.63 -17.14
N ALA A 46 -25.20 13.91 -17.45
CA ALA A 46 -24.09 14.86 -17.61
C ALA A 46 -23.31 15.04 -16.31
N GLN A 47 -23.99 15.16 -15.16
CA GLN A 47 -23.36 15.25 -13.84
C GLN A 47 -22.63 13.93 -13.49
N ALA A 48 -23.25 12.78 -13.78
CA ALA A 48 -22.64 11.48 -13.56
C ALA A 48 -21.34 11.31 -14.37
N ARG A 49 -21.36 11.66 -15.66
CA ARG A 49 -20.17 11.62 -16.51
C ARG A 49 -19.09 12.61 -16.05
N ALA A 50 -19.46 13.80 -15.59
CA ALA A 50 -18.53 14.76 -14.99
C ALA A 50 -17.86 14.17 -13.73
N ARG A 51 -18.64 13.52 -12.84
CA ARG A 51 -18.10 12.81 -11.67
C ARG A 51 -17.14 11.69 -12.06
N MET A 52 -17.49 10.89 -13.06
CA MET A 52 -16.61 9.83 -13.57
C MET A 52 -15.27 10.40 -14.06
N ALA A 53 -15.30 11.48 -14.85
CA ALA A 53 -14.10 12.11 -15.35
C ALA A 53 -13.21 12.68 -14.24
N ASP A 54 -13.81 13.38 -13.26
CA ASP A 54 -13.14 13.94 -12.08
C ASP A 54 -12.52 12.83 -11.22
N SER A 55 -13.29 11.81 -10.87
CA SER A 55 -12.80 10.67 -10.07
C SER A 55 -11.64 9.95 -10.75
N ARG A 56 -11.74 9.73 -12.08
CA ARG A 56 -10.66 9.11 -12.86
C ARG A 56 -9.38 9.95 -12.83
N ALA A 57 -9.50 11.28 -13.02
CA ALA A 57 -8.34 12.18 -12.99
C ALA A 57 -7.66 12.18 -11.62
N LYS A 58 -8.43 12.23 -10.53
CA LYS A 58 -7.95 12.17 -9.14
C LYS A 58 -7.22 10.87 -8.86
N ILE A 59 -7.85 9.73 -9.14
CA ILE A 59 -7.24 8.40 -8.95
C ILE A 59 -5.92 8.28 -9.70
N LEU A 60 -5.90 8.67 -10.99
CA LEU A 60 -4.67 8.60 -11.78
C LEU A 60 -3.57 9.51 -11.20
N LYS A 61 -3.91 10.68 -10.69
CA LYS A 61 -2.98 11.58 -10.00
C LYS A 61 -2.42 10.92 -8.72
N GLU A 62 -3.28 10.36 -7.89
CA GLU A 62 -2.92 9.75 -6.60
C GLU A 62 -2.00 8.53 -6.75
N ILE A 63 -2.20 7.73 -7.81
CA ILE A 63 -1.31 6.60 -8.08
C ILE A 63 -0.03 6.98 -8.84
N GLY A 64 0.15 8.25 -9.22
CA GLY A 64 1.30 8.73 -9.99
C GLY A 64 1.22 8.39 -11.48
N GLY A 65 0.00 8.25 -12.05
CA GLY A 65 -0.27 7.82 -13.42
C GLY A 65 -0.03 6.32 -13.63
N LEU A 66 -0.41 5.82 -14.79
CA LEU A 66 -0.10 4.45 -15.20
C LEU A 66 1.22 4.43 -15.98
N PRO A 67 1.99 3.33 -15.96
CA PRO A 67 3.12 3.17 -16.86
C PRO A 67 2.68 3.28 -18.33
N GLU A 68 3.42 4.03 -19.13
CA GLU A 68 3.10 4.29 -20.54
C GLU A 68 3.59 3.19 -21.50
N TYR A 69 4.33 2.22 -20.98
CA TYR A 69 4.93 1.16 -21.79
C TYR A 69 3.85 0.31 -22.49
N GLN A 70 3.90 0.29 -23.81
CA GLN A 70 3.05 -0.52 -24.71
C GLN A 70 3.88 -1.38 -25.67
N GLY A 71 5.13 -1.64 -25.30
CA GLY A 71 6.03 -2.49 -26.10
C GLY A 71 5.58 -3.96 -26.16
N PRO A 72 6.34 -4.83 -26.82
CA PRO A 72 5.99 -6.22 -27.00
C PRO A 72 5.83 -6.94 -25.67
N LEU A 73 4.87 -7.88 -25.61
CA LEU A 73 4.66 -8.73 -24.41
C LEU A 73 5.76 -9.77 -24.21
N ASN A 74 6.53 -10.09 -25.24
CA ASN A 74 7.54 -11.17 -25.23
C ASN A 74 7.01 -12.47 -24.58
N ALA A 75 5.72 -12.75 -24.80
CA ALA A 75 5.04 -13.87 -24.17
C ALA A 75 5.58 -15.22 -24.64
N LYS A 76 5.80 -16.14 -23.67
CA LYS A 76 6.26 -17.52 -23.97
C LYS A 76 5.43 -18.53 -23.21
N ILE A 77 4.97 -19.55 -23.93
CA ILE A 77 4.35 -20.75 -23.36
C ILE A 77 5.46 -21.71 -23.01
N MET A 78 5.55 -22.11 -21.75
CA MET A 78 6.60 -22.94 -21.18
C MET A 78 6.13 -24.40 -20.97
N GLY A 79 4.83 -24.60 -20.85
CA GLY A 79 4.23 -25.92 -20.68
C GLY A 79 2.77 -25.93 -21.05
N ARG A 80 2.22 -27.13 -21.28
CA ARG A 80 0.81 -27.32 -21.59
C ARG A 80 0.31 -28.63 -20.97
N LEU A 81 -0.87 -28.57 -20.33
CA LEU A 81 -1.58 -29.70 -19.75
C LEU A 81 -2.88 -29.89 -20.51
N ASP A 82 -3.13 -31.13 -21.00
CA ASP A 82 -4.37 -31.48 -21.66
C ASP A 82 -5.30 -32.22 -20.68
N LEU A 83 -6.47 -31.64 -20.41
CA LEU A 83 -7.45 -32.14 -19.44
C LEU A 83 -8.76 -32.62 -20.11
N GLY A 84 -8.69 -32.99 -21.39
CA GLY A 84 -9.84 -33.49 -22.14
C GLY A 84 -10.79 -32.36 -22.57
N LYS A 85 -11.55 -31.75 -21.67
CA LYS A 85 -12.50 -30.68 -21.98
C LYS A 85 -11.85 -29.31 -22.15
N TYR A 86 -10.71 -29.07 -21.52
CA TYR A 86 -9.93 -27.84 -21.61
C TYR A 86 -8.43 -28.14 -21.53
N THR A 87 -7.60 -27.14 -21.85
CA THR A 87 -6.14 -27.17 -21.67
C THR A 87 -5.69 -26.07 -20.74
N ILE A 88 -4.53 -26.25 -20.09
CA ILE A 88 -3.86 -25.19 -19.33
C ILE A 88 -2.51 -24.94 -19.99
N GLU A 89 -2.22 -23.69 -20.35
CA GLU A 89 -0.91 -23.24 -20.80
C GLU A 89 -0.20 -22.52 -19.65
N ASN A 90 0.98 -22.98 -19.27
CA ASN A 90 1.88 -22.30 -18.33
C ASN A 90 2.72 -21.32 -19.14
N LEU A 91 2.63 -20.03 -18.85
CA LEU A 91 3.25 -19.00 -19.66
C LEU A 91 3.74 -17.81 -18.80
N TYR A 92 4.60 -17.00 -19.39
CA TYR A 92 4.89 -15.69 -18.89
C TYR A 92 4.78 -14.63 -19.99
N PHE A 93 4.62 -13.38 -19.58
CA PHE A 93 4.74 -12.22 -20.46
C PHE A 93 5.45 -11.07 -19.72
N GLU A 94 5.96 -10.09 -20.44
CA GLU A 94 6.52 -8.87 -19.88
C GLU A 94 5.45 -7.79 -19.76
N SER A 95 5.24 -7.28 -18.55
CA SER A 95 4.42 -6.08 -18.36
C SER A 95 5.23 -4.81 -18.57
N LEU A 96 6.48 -4.82 -18.12
CA LEU A 96 7.52 -3.81 -18.41
C LEU A 96 8.79 -4.55 -18.86
N PRO A 97 9.77 -3.88 -19.49
CA PRO A 97 10.99 -4.55 -19.95
C PRO A 97 11.68 -5.31 -18.80
N GLY A 98 11.80 -6.64 -18.97
CA GLY A 98 12.40 -7.55 -17.98
C GLY A 98 11.57 -7.75 -16.70
N PHE A 99 10.38 -7.19 -16.59
CA PHE A 99 9.47 -7.39 -15.45
C PHE A 99 8.41 -8.42 -15.83
N LEU A 100 8.66 -9.67 -15.44
CA LEU A 100 7.89 -10.82 -15.89
C LEU A 100 6.61 -11.02 -15.05
N VAL A 101 5.54 -11.40 -15.73
CA VAL A 101 4.27 -11.86 -15.14
C VAL A 101 4.06 -13.32 -15.48
N THR A 102 4.10 -14.19 -14.49
CA THR A 102 3.84 -15.63 -14.64
C THR A 102 2.34 -15.90 -14.58
N ALA A 103 1.84 -16.72 -15.48
CA ALA A 103 0.41 -16.94 -15.65
C ALA A 103 0.07 -18.38 -16.08
N ASN A 104 -1.19 -18.77 -15.87
CA ASN A 104 -1.80 -19.95 -16.46
C ASN A 104 -3.01 -19.51 -17.30
N LEU A 105 -3.07 -19.96 -18.55
CA LEU A 105 -4.20 -19.74 -19.46
C LEU A 105 -5.02 -21.02 -19.58
N TYR A 106 -6.27 -20.96 -19.15
CA TYR A 106 -7.23 -22.04 -19.28
C TYR A 106 -8.01 -21.86 -20.58
N LEU A 107 -7.95 -22.82 -21.47
CA LEU A 107 -8.52 -22.76 -22.81
C LEU A 107 -9.59 -23.84 -23.00
N PRO A 108 -10.86 -23.49 -23.27
CA PRO A 108 -11.87 -24.47 -23.67
C PRO A 108 -11.50 -25.13 -25.01
N LYS A 109 -11.85 -26.40 -25.19
CA LYS A 109 -11.59 -27.15 -26.45
C LYS A 109 -12.71 -27.02 -27.48
N THR A 110 -13.75 -26.28 -27.19
CA THR A 110 -14.81 -26.03 -28.16
C THR A 110 -14.31 -25.10 -29.28
N PRO A 111 -14.72 -25.30 -30.54
CA PRO A 111 -14.29 -24.50 -31.66
C PRO A 111 -14.81 -23.04 -31.58
N GLY A 112 -14.07 -22.12 -32.15
CA GLY A 112 -14.47 -20.70 -32.32
C GLY A 112 -13.82 -19.76 -31.35
N LYS A 113 -14.30 -18.50 -31.35
CA LYS A 113 -13.86 -17.46 -30.41
C LYS A 113 -14.72 -17.48 -29.15
N HIS A 114 -14.07 -17.36 -28.02
CA HIS A 114 -14.66 -17.41 -26.69
C HIS A 114 -14.61 -16.06 -25.99
N PRO A 115 -15.60 -15.73 -25.15
CA PRO A 115 -15.41 -14.65 -24.18
C PRO A 115 -14.25 -15.00 -23.26
N ALA A 116 -13.58 -13.98 -22.70
CA ALA A 116 -12.46 -14.22 -21.81
C ALA A 116 -12.65 -13.57 -20.45
N VAL A 117 -12.00 -14.13 -19.43
CA VAL A 117 -11.97 -13.58 -18.07
C VAL A 117 -10.51 -13.43 -17.63
N LEU A 118 -10.15 -12.21 -17.24
CA LEU A 118 -8.95 -11.95 -16.46
C LEU A 118 -9.26 -12.26 -15.00
N PHE A 119 -8.62 -13.28 -14.44
CA PHE A 119 -8.82 -13.68 -13.05
C PHE A 119 -7.62 -13.25 -12.20
N SER A 120 -7.84 -12.28 -11.31
CA SER A 120 -6.81 -11.73 -10.43
C SER A 120 -6.77 -12.45 -9.09
N MET A 121 -5.55 -12.70 -8.58
CA MET A 121 -5.35 -13.43 -7.33
C MET A 121 -5.32 -12.50 -6.12
N GLY A 122 -5.91 -12.97 -5.01
CA GLY A 122 -5.78 -12.35 -3.69
C GLY A 122 -4.41 -12.62 -3.05
N HIS A 123 -4.25 -12.19 -1.79
CA HIS A 123 -2.99 -12.29 -1.05
C HIS A 123 -2.72 -13.71 -0.54
N TRP A 124 -2.69 -14.68 -1.45
CA TRP A 124 -2.24 -16.05 -1.16
C TRP A 124 -0.81 -16.23 -1.65
N ASP A 125 0.07 -16.68 -0.77
CA ASP A 125 1.50 -16.86 -1.08
C ASP A 125 1.73 -17.77 -2.29
N ASN A 126 0.83 -18.74 -2.52
CA ASN A 126 0.88 -19.63 -3.67
C ASN A 126 0.34 -19.02 -4.98
N GLY A 127 -0.06 -17.75 -4.99
CA GLY A 127 -0.45 -17.01 -6.19
C GLY A 127 -1.53 -17.73 -7.03
N LYS A 128 -1.30 -17.85 -8.34
CA LYS A 128 -2.24 -18.42 -9.33
C LYS A 128 -2.75 -19.82 -9.01
N TYR A 129 -2.03 -20.59 -8.17
CA TYR A 129 -2.49 -21.91 -7.75
C TYR A 129 -3.80 -21.90 -6.97
N ALA A 130 -4.07 -20.85 -6.19
CA ALA A 130 -5.30 -20.76 -5.43
C ALA A 130 -6.55 -20.54 -6.30
N GLY A 131 -6.38 -20.09 -7.55
CA GLY A 131 -7.46 -19.82 -8.50
C GLY A 131 -7.96 -21.04 -9.30
N GLN A 132 -7.32 -22.20 -9.19
CA GLN A 132 -7.54 -23.34 -10.10
C GLN A 132 -9.01 -23.72 -10.25
N ARG A 133 -9.74 -23.91 -9.15
CA ARG A 133 -11.13 -24.36 -9.18
C ARG A 133 -12.03 -23.42 -9.98
N ILE A 134 -11.92 -22.13 -9.73
CA ILE A 134 -12.75 -21.12 -10.39
C ILE A 134 -12.37 -20.97 -11.88
N CYS A 135 -11.07 -20.97 -12.18
CA CYS A 135 -10.57 -20.84 -13.55
C CYS A 135 -10.93 -22.07 -14.41
N ALA A 136 -10.79 -23.28 -13.86
CA ALA A 136 -11.19 -24.51 -14.55
C ALA A 136 -12.71 -24.56 -14.82
N ASN A 137 -13.52 -24.15 -13.83
CA ASN A 137 -14.97 -24.09 -14.01
C ASN A 137 -15.39 -23.06 -15.06
N LEU A 138 -14.77 -21.88 -15.09
CA LEU A 138 -15.01 -20.91 -16.15
C LEU A 138 -14.62 -21.46 -17.54
N ALA A 139 -13.49 -22.20 -17.63
CA ALA A 139 -13.09 -22.83 -18.88
C ALA A 139 -14.07 -23.93 -19.33
N LEU A 140 -14.58 -24.75 -18.41
CA LEU A 140 -15.65 -25.74 -18.69
C LEU A 140 -16.94 -25.09 -19.19
N LYS A 141 -17.21 -23.82 -18.78
CA LYS A 141 -18.35 -23.03 -19.24
C LYS A 141 -18.09 -22.30 -20.57
N GLY A 142 -16.91 -22.46 -21.15
CA GLY A 142 -16.56 -21.91 -22.45
C GLY A 142 -15.86 -20.54 -22.42
N PHE A 143 -15.31 -20.14 -21.28
CA PHE A 143 -14.47 -18.92 -21.19
C PHE A 143 -12.98 -19.25 -21.36
N VAL A 144 -12.24 -18.41 -22.07
CA VAL A 144 -10.78 -18.38 -21.93
C VAL A 144 -10.43 -17.63 -20.66
N VAL A 145 -9.61 -18.22 -19.77
CA VAL A 145 -9.31 -17.59 -18.48
C VAL A 145 -7.82 -17.44 -18.30
N LEU A 146 -7.36 -16.20 -18.10
CA LEU A 146 -5.99 -15.90 -17.71
C LEU A 146 -5.94 -15.59 -16.21
N VAL A 147 -5.22 -16.42 -15.46
CA VAL A 147 -4.87 -16.17 -14.06
C VAL A 147 -3.37 -15.98 -13.96
N TYR A 148 -2.91 -15.00 -13.18
CA TYR A 148 -1.50 -14.64 -13.07
C TYR A 148 -1.09 -14.44 -11.61
N ASP A 149 0.23 -14.53 -11.35
CA ASP A 149 0.80 -14.23 -10.05
C ASP A 149 0.94 -12.72 -9.87
N PRO A 150 0.34 -12.12 -8.83
CA PRO A 150 0.68 -10.75 -8.44
C PRO A 150 2.15 -10.63 -8.00
N VAL A 151 2.66 -9.42 -7.94
CA VAL A 151 3.97 -9.13 -7.36
C VAL A 151 4.07 -9.74 -5.96
N GLY A 152 5.18 -10.37 -5.63
CA GLY A 152 5.41 -10.96 -4.31
C GLY A 152 4.69 -12.28 -4.04
N GLN A 153 3.97 -12.84 -4.99
CA GLN A 153 3.19 -14.08 -4.83
C GLN A 153 3.55 -15.10 -5.90
N GLY A 154 3.28 -16.39 -5.61
CA GLY A 154 3.59 -17.48 -6.53
C GLY A 154 5.05 -17.47 -6.95
N GLU A 155 5.30 -17.43 -8.25
CA GLU A 155 6.64 -17.42 -8.82
C GLU A 155 7.28 -16.02 -8.85
N ARG A 156 6.56 -14.93 -8.44
CA ARG A 156 7.03 -13.53 -8.49
C ARG A 156 7.54 -13.00 -7.15
N GLN A 157 8.20 -13.87 -6.37
CA GLN A 157 8.80 -13.49 -5.07
C GLN A 157 9.83 -12.37 -5.24
N GLN A 158 9.77 -11.36 -4.37
CA GLN A 158 10.69 -10.24 -4.36
C GLN A 158 11.85 -10.50 -3.40
N ALA A 159 13.04 -9.95 -3.67
CA ALA A 159 14.25 -10.16 -2.88
C ALA A 159 14.51 -11.65 -2.53
N TYR A 160 14.33 -12.52 -3.50
CA TYR A 160 14.55 -13.97 -3.34
C TYR A 160 16.04 -14.30 -3.24
N ASP A 161 16.44 -14.97 -2.17
CA ASP A 161 17.80 -15.52 -2.02
C ASP A 161 17.79 -17.00 -2.43
N SER A 162 18.43 -17.30 -3.56
CA SER A 162 18.52 -18.66 -4.09
C SER A 162 19.30 -19.64 -3.20
N ARG A 163 20.23 -19.13 -2.37
CA ARG A 163 21.00 -19.96 -1.41
C ARG A 163 20.14 -20.36 -0.23
N MET A 164 19.22 -19.50 0.19
CA MET A 164 18.28 -19.76 1.29
C MET A 164 16.97 -20.41 0.81
N GLY A 165 16.70 -20.41 -0.48
CA GLY A 165 15.48 -20.94 -1.08
C GLY A 165 14.21 -20.19 -0.67
N ARG A 166 14.32 -18.89 -0.31
CA ARG A 166 13.19 -18.07 0.15
C ARG A 166 13.40 -16.58 -0.10
N THR A 167 12.31 -15.84 -0.06
CA THR A 167 12.38 -14.37 0.02
C THR A 167 12.97 -13.90 1.36
N LEU A 168 13.69 -12.78 1.33
CA LEU A 168 14.21 -12.12 2.52
C LEU A 168 13.18 -11.18 3.19
N ILE A 169 12.05 -10.93 2.55
CA ILE A 169 11.05 -9.98 3.03
C ILE A 169 9.97 -10.68 3.86
N GLY A 170 9.49 -11.83 3.45
CA GLY A 170 8.38 -12.53 4.11
C GLY A 170 7.22 -12.78 3.16
N THR A 171 5.98 -12.70 3.65
CA THR A 171 4.77 -12.98 2.86
C THR A 171 4.51 -11.97 1.74
N GLY A 172 3.58 -12.26 0.83
CA GLY A 172 3.25 -11.39 -0.29
C GLY A 172 2.87 -9.97 0.14
N THR A 173 2.04 -9.81 1.16
CA THR A 173 1.64 -8.48 1.69
C THR A 173 2.82 -7.69 2.26
N GLU A 174 3.77 -8.34 2.95
CA GLU A 174 4.99 -7.68 3.42
C GLU A 174 5.86 -7.20 2.26
N GLN A 175 5.89 -7.95 1.16
CA GLN A 175 6.57 -7.54 -0.07
C GLN A 175 5.88 -6.33 -0.72
N HIS A 176 4.54 -6.25 -0.65
CA HIS A 176 3.78 -5.08 -1.10
C HIS A 176 4.07 -3.85 -0.24
N PHE A 177 4.17 -3.99 1.09
CA PHE A 177 4.50 -2.87 1.98
C PHE A 177 5.91 -2.32 1.72
N MET A 178 6.89 -3.19 1.49
CA MET A 178 8.25 -2.78 1.15
C MET A 178 8.26 -1.94 -0.12
N ALA A 179 7.69 -2.46 -1.20
CA ALA A 179 7.60 -1.75 -2.48
C ALA A 179 6.72 -0.50 -2.38
N GLY A 180 5.61 -0.57 -1.61
CA GLY A 180 4.69 0.53 -1.40
C GLY A 180 5.32 1.72 -0.69
N ALA A 181 6.19 1.47 0.31
CA ALA A 181 6.92 2.54 0.98
C ALA A 181 7.86 3.29 0.02
N GLN A 182 8.57 2.56 -0.86
CA GLN A 182 9.40 3.16 -1.90
C GLN A 182 8.55 3.95 -2.92
N ALA A 183 7.44 3.37 -3.38
CA ALA A 183 6.53 4.01 -4.33
C ALA A 183 5.99 5.33 -3.76
N LEU A 184 5.54 5.35 -2.49
CA LEU A 184 5.05 6.56 -1.83
C LEU A 184 6.13 7.65 -1.75
N LEU A 185 7.37 7.30 -1.42
CA LEU A 185 8.48 8.25 -1.44
C LEU A 185 8.75 8.80 -2.85
N ALA A 186 8.55 7.99 -3.89
CA ALA A 186 8.63 8.40 -5.29
C ALA A 186 7.39 9.17 -5.78
N GLY A 187 6.43 9.49 -4.92
CA GLY A 187 5.20 10.19 -5.30
C GLY A 187 4.29 9.38 -6.21
N GLU A 188 4.23 8.06 -5.99
CA GLU A 188 3.36 7.14 -6.71
C GLU A 188 2.83 6.06 -5.76
N SER A 189 1.84 5.29 -6.20
CA SER A 189 1.39 4.08 -5.49
C SER A 189 1.89 2.84 -6.21
N VAL A 190 2.22 1.80 -5.45
CA VAL A 190 2.53 0.48 -6.01
C VAL A 190 1.36 -0.10 -6.83
N ALA A 191 0.13 0.32 -6.55
CA ALA A 191 -1.08 -0.04 -7.30
C ALA A 191 -0.94 0.18 -8.81
N ARG A 192 -0.20 1.23 -9.24
CA ARG A 192 -0.02 1.52 -10.68
C ARG A 192 0.60 0.35 -11.45
N TYR A 193 1.48 -0.41 -10.81
CA TYR A 193 2.13 -1.58 -11.40
C TYR A 193 1.21 -2.79 -11.42
N PHE A 194 0.40 -3.00 -10.38
CA PHE A 194 -0.63 -4.04 -10.36
C PHE A 194 -1.70 -3.81 -11.44
N ILE A 195 -2.13 -2.56 -11.60
CA ILE A 195 -3.07 -2.18 -12.66
C ILE A 195 -2.44 -2.40 -14.04
N HIS A 196 -1.15 -2.05 -14.18
CA HIS A 196 -0.44 -2.24 -15.44
C HIS A 196 -0.29 -3.72 -15.79
N ASP A 197 0.08 -4.58 -14.84
CA ASP A 197 0.14 -6.03 -15.03
C ASP A 197 -1.21 -6.58 -15.51
N SER A 198 -2.32 -6.15 -14.88
CA SER A 198 -3.67 -6.53 -15.29
C SER A 198 -3.99 -6.09 -16.72
N ARG A 199 -3.65 -4.86 -17.10
CA ARG A 199 -3.85 -4.33 -18.47
C ARG A 199 -3.02 -5.10 -19.51
N ARG A 200 -1.77 -5.44 -19.17
CA ARG A 200 -0.91 -6.27 -20.02
C ARG A 200 -1.45 -7.70 -20.14
N GLY A 201 -2.07 -8.24 -19.08
CA GLY A 201 -2.84 -9.48 -19.15
C GLY A 201 -4.01 -9.42 -20.13
N ILE A 202 -4.73 -8.28 -20.19
CA ILE A 202 -5.77 -8.06 -21.20
C ILE A 202 -5.16 -7.93 -22.61
N ASP A 203 -3.99 -7.27 -22.77
CA ASP A 203 -3.28 -7.24 -24.04
C ASP A 203 -2.96 -8.66 -24.52
N TYR A 204 -2.49 -9.54 -23.62
CA TYR A 204 -2.23 -10.95 -23.93
C TYR A 204 -3.51 -11.68 -24.34
N LEU A 205 -4.61 -11.55 -23.58
CA LEU A 205 -5.89 -12.17 -23.91
C LEU A 205 -6.39 -11.73 -25.28
N THR A 206 -6.36 -10.43 -25.56
CA THR A 206 -6.86 -9.89 -26.84
C THR A 206 -5.96 -10.22 -28.04
N SER A 207 -4.72 -10.61 -27.82
CA SER A 207 -3.81 -11.09 -28.88
C SER A 207 -4.05 -12.55 -29.27
N ARG A 208 -4.83 -13.30 -28.47
CA ARG A 208 -5.08 -14.74 -28.71
C ARG A 208 -6.18 -14.93 -29.76
N PRO A 209 -5.97 -15.81 -30.76
CA PRO A 209 -6.96 -16.05 -31.80
C PRO A 209 -8.26 -16.70 -31.26
N GLU A 210 -8.18 -17.43 -30.14
CA GLU A 210 -9.31 -18.07 -29.47
C GLU A 210 -10.21 -17.08 -28.71
N VAL A 211 -9.79 -15.83 -28.52
CA VAL A 211 -10.49 -14.83 -27.71
C VAL A 211 -11.34 -13.89 -28.56
N ASP A 212 -12.57 -13.66 -28.12
CA ASP A 212 -13.38 -12.52 -28.59
C ASP A 212 -13.04 -11.27 -27.76
N ALA A 213 -12.26 -10.39 -28.35
CA ALA A 213 -11.79 -9.16 -27.72
C ALA A 213 -12.92 -8.19 -27.27
N ASN A 214 -14.14 -8.38 -27.76
CA ASN A 214 -15.31 -7.58 -27.38
C ASN A 214 -16.04 -8.12 -26.15
N ARG A 215 -15.67 -9.33 -25.66
CA ARG A 215 -16.33 -10.03 -24.56
C ARG A 215 -15.33 -10.39 -23.44
N ILE A 216 -14.74 -9.34 -22.82
CA ILE A 216 -13.76 -9.50 -21.72
C ILE A 216 -14.43 -9.20 -20.37
N GLY A 217 -14.34 -10.13 -19.45
CA GLY A 217 -14.70 -9.94 -18.04
C GLY A 217 -13.48 -9.89 -17.13
N ALA A 218 -13.66 -9.40 -15.91
CA ALA A 218 -12.67 -9.46 -14.85
C ALA A 218 -13.29 -9.96 -13.55
N SER A 219 -12.57 -10.83 -12.83
CA SER A 219 -12.98 -11.35 -11.52
C SER A 219 -11.77 -11.65 -10.65
N GLY A 220 -11.99 -11.77 -9.36
CA GLY A 220 -10.97 -12.10 -8.36
C GLY A 220 -11.47 -11.83 -6.95
N CYS A 221 -10.77 -12.36 -5.94
CA CYS A 221 -11.17 -12.26 -4.54
C CYS A 221 -10.09 -11.59 -3.70
N SER A 222 -10.50 -10.79 -2.69
CA SER A 222 -9.57 -10.11 -1.78
C SER A 222 -8.65 -9.13 -2.53
N GLY A 223 -7.33 -9.22 -2.42
CA GLY A 223 -6.40 -8.47 -3.28
C GLY A 223 -6.67 -8.67 -4.78
N GLY A 224 -7.21 -9.84 -5.19
CA GLY A 224 -7.70 -10.07 -6.55
C GLY A 224 -9.00 -9.30 -6.85
N GLY A 225 -9.86 -9.12 -5.85
CA GLY A 225 -11.01 -8.21 -5.93
C GLY A 225 -10.59 -6.76 -6.12
N THR A 226 -9.50 -6.34 -5.44
CA THR A 226 -8.85 -5.04 -5.64
C THR A 226 -8.42 -4.84 -7.08
N GLN A 227 -7.60 -5.76 -7.61
CA GLN A 227 -7.09 -5.69 -8.99
C GLN A 227 -8.22 -5.73 -10.01
N THR A 228 -9.23 -6.57 -9.78
CA THR A 228 -10.46 -6.64 -10.60
C THR A 228 -11.17 -5.28 -10.64
N THR A 229 -11.35 -4.65 -9.49
CA THR A 229 -11.97 -3.34 -9.34
C THR A 229 -11.20 -2.29 -10.14
N PHE A 230 -9.90 -2.23 -9.97
CA PHE A 230 -9.06 -1.22 -10.61
C PHE A 230 -8.99 -1.40 -12.13
N VAL A 231 -8.75 -2.61 -12.61
CA VAL A 231 -8.66 -2.85 -14.05
C VAL A 231 -10.01 -2.64 -14.74
N SER A 232 -11.12 -3.01 -14.10
CA SER A 232 -12.46 -2.76 -14.63
C SER A 232 -12.74 -1.27 -14.80
N ALA A 233 -12.40 -0.46 -13.79
CA ALA A 233 -12.61 0.99 -13.81
C ALA A 233 -11.66 1.74 -14.79
N LEU A 234 -10.45 1.21 -15.03
CA LEU A 234 -9.40 1.92 -15.75
C LEU A 234 -9.06 1.35 -17.13
N ASP A 235 -9.64 0.21 -17.53
CA ASP A 235 -9.50 -0.36 -18.87
C ASP A 235 -10.87 -0.58 -19.54
N GLU A 236 -11.14 0.15 -20.58
CA GLU A 236 -12.44 0.15 -21.28
C GLU A 236 -12.76 -1.17 -21.99
N ARG A 237 -11.75 -2.02 -22.22
CA ARG A 237 -11.93 -3.34 -22.85
C ARG A 237 -12.66 -4.30 -21.92
N VAL A 238 -12.61 -4.10 -20.59
CA VAL A 238 -13.41 -4.87 -19.65
C VAL A 238 -14.88 -4.49 -19.80
N LYS A 239 -15.74 -5.49 -20.00
CA LYS A 239 -17.18 -5.33 -20.22
C LYS A 239 -18.02 -5.76 -19.03
N VAL A 240 -17.51 -6.68 -18.19
CA VAL A 240 -18.20 -7.22 -17.03
C VAL A 240 -17.22 -7.31 -15.85
N SER A 241 -17.63 -6.84 -14.68
CA SER A 241 -16.83 -6.87 -13.46
C SER A 241 -17.51 -7.71 -12.38
N ALA A 242 -16.73 -8.55 -11.68
CA ALA A 242 -17.21 -9.36 -10.56
C ALA A 242 -16.14 -9.51 -9.46
N PRO A 243 -15.77 -8.41 -8.76
CA PRO A 243 -14.89 -8.48 -7.60
C PRO A 243 -15.58 -9.16 -6.42
N ALA A 244 -14.85 -10.00 -5.69
CA ALA A 244 -15.31 -10.67 -4.49
C ALA A 244 -14.46 -10.27 -3.28
N CYS A 245 -15.11 -10.16 -2.10
CA CYS A 245 -14.46 -9.95 -0.80
C CYS A 245 -13.47 -8.76 -0.77
N PHE A 246 -13.91 -7.61 -1.31
CA PHE A 246 -13.10 -6.39 -1.34
C PHE A 246 -13.97 -5.13 -1.19
N MET A 247 -15.03 -4.97 -2.00
CA MET A 247 -15.83 -3.73 -2.03
C MET A 247 -16.41 -3.42 -0.66
N ASN A 248 -15.99 -2.30 -0.06
CA ASN A 248 -16.41 -1.90 1.29
C ASN A 248 -16.22 -0.40 1.50
N SER A 249 -17.27 0.35 1.82
CA SER A 249 -17.13 1.79 2.08
C SER A 249 -16.19 2.07 3.25
N PHE A 250 -15.36 3.09 3.11
CA PHE A 250 -14.51 3.58 4.20
C PHE A 250 -15.31 4.15 5.38
N GLU A 251 -16.63 4.40 5.25
CA GLU A 251 -17.49 4.70 6.40
C GLU A 251 -17.42 3.58 7.45
N VAL A 252 -17.26 2.33 7.01
CA VAL A 252 -17.19 1.14 7.88
C VAL A 252 -15.76 0.58 7.96
N LEU A 253 -15.01 0.59 6.86
CA LEU A 253 -13.70 -0.04 6.77
C LEU A 253 -12.60 0.75 7.48
N TYR A 254 -12.68 2.10 7.49
CA TYR A 254 -11.58 2.95 7.96
C TYR A 254 -11.16 2.72 9.43
N PRO A 255 -12.08 2.49 10.38
CA PRO A 255 -11.70 2.15 11.76
C PRO A 255 -11.05 0.76 11.89
N GLY A 256 -11.23 -0.10 10.89
CA GLY A 256 -10.78 -1.49 10.89
C GLY A 256 -9.37 -1.68 10.31
N PRO A 257 -9.03 -2.92 9.95
CA PRO A 257 -7.73 -3.25 9.37
C PRO A 257 -7.67 -2.78 7.91
N ILE A 258 -7.17 -1.58 7.71
CA ILE A 258 -6.77 -1.06 6.40
C ILE A 258 -5.24 -1.07 6.33
N GLY A 259 -4.66 -1.11 5.14
CA GLY A 259 -3.23 -0.91 5.07
C GLY A 259 -2.49 -1.57 3.92
N ASP A 260 -3.13 -2.40 3.13
CA ASP A 260 -2.46 -2.93 1.93
C ASP A 260 -2.06 -1.78 1.01
N SER A 261 -0.78 -1.74 0.64
CA SER A 261 -0.16 -0.60 -0.05
C SER A 261 -0.78 -0.30 -1.41
N GLU A 262 -1.24 -1.33 -2.11
CA GLU A 262 -1.91 -1.19 -3.40
C GLU A 262 -3.39 -0.80 -3.29
N GLN A 263 -3.96 -0.83 -2.07
CA GLN A 263 -5.38 -0.51 -1.83
C GLN A 263 -5.59 0.90 -1.27
N SER A 264 -4.52 1.55 -0.80
CA SER A 264 -4.59 2.79 -0.03
C SER A 264 -3.76 3.88 -0.69
N PHE A 265 -4.41 4.89 -1.25
CA PHE A 265 -3.75 5.98 -1.97
C PHE A 265 -3.70 7.26 -1.12
N PRO A 266 -2.58 8.02 -1.18
CA PRO A 266 -2.53 9.33 -0.54
C PRO A 266 -3.58 10.28 -1.09
N GLY A 267 -4.44 10.81 -0.23
CA GLY A 267 -5.45 11.79 -0.62
C GLY A 267 -6.80 11.23 -1.03
N PHE A 268 -6.99 9.91 -1.14
CA PHE A 268 -8.21 9.30 -1.68
C PHE A 268 -9.50 9.82 -1.03
N LEU A 269 -9.56 9.87 0.30
CA LEU A 269 -10.72 10.44 1.02
C LEU A 269 -10.73 11.97 0.97
N ALA A 270 -9.56 12.61 1.02
CA ALA A 270 -9.46 14.07 0.97
C ALA A 270 -9.95 14.64 -0.37
N ASP A 271 -9.71 13.93 -1.46
CA ASP A 271 -10.18 14.27 -2.81
C ASP A 271 -11.66 13.90 -3.02
N GLY A 272 -12.35 13.46 -1.96
CA GLY A 272 -13.78 13.16 -1.95
C GLY A 272 -14.13 11.87 -2.68
N LEU A 273 -13.29 10.83 -2.55
CA LEU A 273 -13.51 9.50 -3.13
C LEU A 273 -13.84 8.47 -2.04
N ASP A 274 -14.52 7.42 -2.42
CA ASP A 274 -14.76 6.20 -1.64
C ASP A 274 -14.82 5.00 -2.60
N GLN A 275 -14.90 3.81 -2.10
CA GLN A 275 -14.89 2.58 -2.91
C GLN A 275 -16.01 2.52 -3.96
N SER A 276 -17.15 3.15 -3.75
CA SER A 276 -18.22 3.23 -4.75
C SER A 276 -17.84 4.05 -5.98
N ASP A 277 -16.85 4.98 -5.91
CA ASP A 277 -16.38 5.72 -7.09
C ASP A 277 -15.75 4.81 -8.14
N TRP A 278 -15.16 3.69 -7.75
CA TRP A 278 -14.67 2.68 -8.68
C TRP A 278 -15.82 2.06 -9.50
N VAL A 279 -16.96 1.79 -8.85
CA VAL A 279 -18.15 1.27 -9.53
C VAL A 279 -18.76 2.34 -10.44
N PHE A 280 -18.76 3.61 -9.99
CA PHE A 280 -19.21 4.73 -10.79
C PHE A 280 -18.41 4.88 -12.09
N LEU A 281 -17.08 4.71 -12.04
CA LEU A 281 -16.20 4.75 -13.22
C LEU A 281 -16.54 3.68 -14.26
N PHE A 282 -17.15 2.59 -13.85
CA PHE A 282 -17.53 1.49 -14.75
C PHE A 282 -18.92 1.63 -15.33
N ALA A 283 -19.75 2.53 -14.80
CA ALA A 283 -21.13 2.71 -15.23
C ALA A 283 -21.22 3.08 -16.71
N PRO A 284 -22.22 2.60 -17.43
CA PRO A 284 -23.32 1.71 -17.03
C PRO A 284 -23.05 0.21 -17.32
N LYS A 285 -21.80 -0.25 -17.29
CA LYS A 285 -21.46 -1.66 -17.55
C LYS A 285 -21.78 -2.54 -16.31
N PRO A 286 -22.02 -3.85 -16.50
CA PRO A 286 -22.43 -4.77 -15.42
C PRO A 286 -21.38 -4.96 -14.33
N TRP A 287 -21.77 -4.77 -13.06
CA TRP A 287 -20.92 -4.94 -11.87
C TRP A 287 -21.57 -5.81 -10.82
N LEU A 288 -20.91 -6.92 -10.43
CA LEU A 288 -21.32 -7.77 -9.33
C LEU A 288 -20.44 -7.52 -8.11
N ILE A 289 -21.04 -7.12 -6.98
CA ILE A 289 -20.38 -7.08 -5.68
C ILE A 289 -20.63 -8.41 -4.99
N SER A 290 -19.59 -9.09 -4.51
CA SER A 290 -19.70 -10.35 -3.78
C SER A 290 -19.05 -10.24 -2.41
N SER A 291 -19.81 -10.58 -1.36
CA SER A 291 -19.38 -10.56 0.05
C SER A 291 -19.60 -11.91 0.70
N THR A 292 -19.05 -12.13 1.89
CA THR A 292 -19.37 -13.26 2.77
C THR A 292 -19.80 -12.77 4.13
N GLU A 293 -20.63 -13.55 4.83
CA GLU A 293 -21.33 -13.14 6.07
C GLU A 293 -20.39 -12.73 7.21
N GLN A 294 -19.21 -13.38 7.28
CA GLN A 294 -18.24 -13.25 8.38
C GLN A 294 -16.90 -12.69 7.89
N ASP A 295 -16.94 -11.86 6.85
CA ASP A 295 -15.75 -11.24 6.28
C ASP A 295 -15.32 -10.01 7.11
N PHE A 296 -14.02 -9.72 7.16
CA PHE A 296 -13.51 -8.45 7.66
C PHE A 296 -13.81 -7.28 6.68
N PHE A 297 -13.96 -7.55 5.36
CA PHE A 297 -14.68 -6.69 4.43
C PHE A 297 -16.18 -6.90 4.61
N THR A 298 -16.75 -6.26 5.61
CA THR A 298 -18.09 -6.60 6.12
C THR A 298 -19.20 -6.42 5.09
N PRO A 299 -20.26 -7.25 5.13
CA PRO A 299 -21.45 -7.02 4.30
C PRO A 299 -22.08 -5.63 4.49
N ALA A 300 -21.93 -5.04 5.68
CA ALA A 300 -22.45 -3.69 5.97
C ALA A 300 -21.79 -2.62 5.10
N GLY A 301 -20.47 -2.63 4.99
CA GLY A 301 -19.74 -1.70 4.11
C GLY A 301 -19.96 -1.97 2.63
N ALA A 302 -20.08 -3.25 2.23
CA ALA A 302 -20.43 -3.63 0.86
C ALA A 302 -21.86 -3.17 0.47
N LYS A 303 -22.81 -3.21 1.39
CA LYS A 303 -24.16 -2.70 1.19
C LYS A 303 -24.17 -1.20 0.88
N ILE A 304 -23.39 -0.40 1.59
CA ILE A 304 -23.28 1.04 1.32
C ILE A 304 -22.77 1.27 -0.12
N VAL A 305 -21.73 0.54 -0.53
CA VAL A 305 -21.22 0.64 -1.91
C VAL A 305 -22.28 0.25 -2.93
N PHE A 306 -23.01 -0.84 -2.68
CA PHE A 306 -24.08 -1.31 -3.56
C PHE A 306 -25.21 -0.29 -3.70
N GLU A 307 -25.71 0.25 -2.58
CA GLU A 307 -26.80 1.24 -2.58
C GLU A 307 -26.41 2.52 -3.32
N GLN A 308 -25.21 3.05 -3.06
CA GLN A 308 -24.69 4.22 -3.79
C GLN A 308 -24.52 3.92 -5.29
N ALA A 309 -24.04 2.75 -5.65
CA ALA A 309 -23.87 2.33 -7.04
C ALA A 309 -25.23 2.18 -7.75
N GLN A 310 -26.25 1.59 -7.10
CA GLN A 310 -27.58 1.48 -7.68
C GLN A 310 -28.19 2.85 -7.98
N GLU A 311 -28.12 3.79 -7.02
CA GLU A 311 -28.61 5.16 -7.24
C GLU A 311 -27.88 5.85 -8.39
N PHE A 312 -26.54 5.70 -8.46
CA PHE A 312 -25.76 6.27 -9.55
C PHE A 312 -26.12 5.66 -10.91
N TYR A 313 -26.35 4.34 -10.98
CA TYR A 313 -26.71 3.65 -12.23
C TYR A 313 -28.14 3.96 -12.68
N LYS A 314 -29.06 4.39 -11.80
CA LYS A 314 -30.39 4.86 -12.18
C LYS A 314 -30.34 6.02 -13.17
N VAL A 315 -29.34 6.89 -13.05
CA VAL A 315 -29.15 8.05 -13.93
C VAL A 315 -28.96 7.62 -15.39
N PHE A 316 -28.42 6.40 -15.59
CA PHE A 316 -28.22 5.77 -16.91
C PHE A 316 -29.38 4.81 -17.29
N GLY A 317 -30.39 4.67 -16.48
CA GLY A 317 -31.45 3.66 -16.68
C GLY A 317 -30.93 2.21 -16.56
N ALA A 318 -29.88 1.98 -15.79
CA ALA A 318 -29.11 0.72 -15.76
C ALA A 318 -28.94 0.12 -14.34
N SER A 319 -29.85 0.42 -13.41
CA SER A 319 -29.75 -0.06 -12.02
C SER A 319 -29.78 -1.59 -11.88
N ASP A 320 -30.33 -2.31 -12.85
CA ASP A 320 -30.30 -3.78 -12.95
C ASP A 320 -28.92 -4.35 -13.28
N ARG A 321 -27.96 -3.51 -13.68
CA ARG A 321 -26.59 -3.87 -14.01
C ARG A 321 -25.64 -3.82 -12.81
N VAL A 322 -26.15 -3.51 -11.62
CA VAL A 322 -25.42 -3.65 -10.35
C VAL A 322 -26.14 -4.68 -9.50
N LYS A 323 -25.43 -5.72 -9.07
CA LYS A 323 -25.96 -6.78 -8.20
C LYS A 323 -25.05 -6.95 -7.00
N TRP A 324 -25.61 -7.28 -5.86
CA TRP A 324 -24.87 -7.66 -4.66
C TRP A 324 -25.33 -9.03 -4.20
N ILE A 325 -24.38 -9.91 -3.91
CA ILE A 325 -24.62 -11.24 -3.34
C ILE A 325 -23.81 -11.43 -2.07
N VAL A 326 -24.37 -12.21 -1.13
CA VAL A 326 -23.71 -12.59 0.11
C VAL A 326 -23.66 -14.11 0.20
N GLY A 327 -22.47 -14.68 0.33
CA GLY A 327 -22.24 -16.10 0.56
C GLY A 327 -22.05 -16.41 2.05
N PRO A 328 -22.19 -17.68 2.47
CA PRO A 328 -21.94 -18.10 3.84
C PRO A 328 -20.45 -18.12 4.18
N GLY A 329 -20.13 -18.01 5.48
CA GLY A 329 -18.78 -18.20 6.02
C GLY A 329 -17.90 -16.95 6.02
N GLY A 330 -16.61 -17.18 6.24
CA GLY A 330 -15.57 -16.15 6.35
C GLY A 330 -15.02 -15.71 5.00
N HIS A 331 -13.90 -14.95 5.05
CA HIS A 331 -13.23 -14.37 3.88
C HIS A 331 -12.89 -15.39 2.79
N GLY A 332 -13.41 -15.22 1.58
CA GLY A 332 -13.17 -16.12 0.45
C GLY A 332 -14.35 -16.26 -0.51
N THR A 333 -14.28 -17.25 -1.38
CA THR A 333 -15.31 -17.51 -2.40
C THR A 333 -16.00 -18.87 -2.15
N PRO A 334 -16.97 -18.98 -1.21
CA PRO A 334 -17.77 -20.19 -1.05
C PRO A 334 -18.58 -20.49 -2.32
N LEU A 335 -19.10 -21.70 -2.45
CA LEU A 335 -19.79 -22.20 -3.66
C LEU A 335 -20.84 -21.19 -4.18
N LYS A 336 -21.67 -20.63 -3.30
CA LYS A 336 -22.70 -19.64 -3.66
C LYS A 336 -22.11 -18.41 -4.35
N VAL A 337 -20.93 -17.94 -3.89
CA VAL A 337 -20.23 -16.80 -4.50
C VAL A 337 -19.65 -17.19 -5.86
N ARG A 338 -19.02 -18.37 -5.96
CA ARG A 338 -18.45 -18.84 -7.23
C ARG A 338 -19.51 -19.03 -8.30
N GLU A 339 -20.61 -19.73 -7.98
CA GLU A 339 -21.76 -19.90 -8.89
C GLU A 339 -22.40 -18.56 -9.27
N GLY A 340 -22.47 -17.60 -8.34
CA GLY A 340 -22.92 -16.25 -8.64
C GLY A 340 -22.02 -15.48 -9.61
N ILE A 341 -20.71 -15.68 -9.51
CA ILE A 341 -19.73 -15.12 -10.47
C ILE A 341 -19.93 -15.77 -11.85
N TYR A 342 -20.07 -17.12 -11.91
CA TYR A 342 -20.30 -17.83 -13.18
C TYR A 342 -21.61 -17.37 -13.83
N GLU A 343 -22.73 -17.28 -13.09
CA GLU A 343 -24.01 -16.77 -13.57
C GLU A 343 -23.86 -15.36 -14.15
N TRP A 344 -23.13 -14.46 -13.44
CA TRP A 344 -22.93 -13.07 -13.87
C TRP A 344 -22.14 -12.99 -15.19
N MET A 345 -21.06 -13.75 -15.31
CA MET A 345 -20.24 -13.79 -16.52
C MET A 345 -21.04 -14.41 -17.69
N ILE A 346 -21.77 -15.50 -17.48
CA ILE A 346 -22.63 -16.13 -18.48
C ILE A 346 -23.72 -15.15 -18.94
N ARG A 347 -24.39 -14.49 -18.01
CA ARG A 347 -25.47 -13.55 -18.31
C ARG A 347 -25.03 -12.46 -19.29
N TRP A 348 -23.87 -11.86 -19.04
CA TRP A 348 -23.46 -10.64 -19.74
C TRP A 348 -22.45 -10.86 -20.87
N LEU A 349 -21.72 -11.97 -20.89
CA LEU A 349 -20.73 -12.29 -21.92
C LEU A 349 -21.17 -13.42 -22.85
N MET A 350 -22.20 -14.18 -22.49
CA MET A 350 -22.73 -15.30 -23.28
C MET A 350 -24.25 -15.19 -23.50
N ASP A 351 -24.83 -14.02 -23.36
CA ASP A 351 -26.28 -13.79 -23.53
C ASP A 351 -27.16 -14.72 -22.66
N GLY A 352 -26.66 -15.09 -21.48
CA GLY A 352 -27.33 -16.01 -20.56
C GLY A 352 -27.31 -17.48 -20.98
N LYS A 353 -26.55 -17.85 -22.01
CA LYS A 353 -26.46 -19.24 -22.51
C LYS A 353 -25.37 -20.01 -21.79
N GLY A 354 -25.72 -20.80 -20.78
CA GLY A 354 -24.81 -21.66 -20.04
C GLY A 354 -25.37 -22.09 -18.70
N ASP A 355 -24.72 -23.06 -18.07
CA ASP A 355 -25.03 -23.53 -16.73
C ASP A 355 -24.05 -22.94 -15.71
N PRO A 356 -24.51 -22.17 -14.70
CA PRO A 356 -23.64 -21.64 -13.67
C PRO A 356 -23.21 -22.65 -12.60
N LYS A 357 -23.73 -23.89 -12.63
CA LYS A 357 -23.40 -24.90 -11.62
C LYS A 357 -21.94 -25.32 -11.69
N GLU A 358 -21.30 -25.42 -10.52
CA GLU A 358 -19.91 -25.84 -10.41
C GLU A 358 -19.75 -27.32 -10.69
N GLU A 359 -18.76 -27.68 -11.50
CA GLU A 359 -18.36 -29.07 -11.74
C GLU A 359 -17.13 -29.40 -10.88
N GLU A 360 -16.98 -30.69 -10.53
CA GLU A 360 -15.74 -31.18 -9.92
C GLU A 360 -14.59 -31.11 -10.94
N VAL A 361 -13.44 -30.62 -10.50
CA VAL A 361 -12.25 -30.43 -11.34
C VAL A 361 -11.01 -30.95 -10.65
N THR A 362 -10.04 -31.37 -11.44
CA THR A 362 -8.71 -31.74 -10.95
C THR A 362 -8.01 -30.50 -10.39
N ILE A 363 -7.50 -30.62 -9.16
CA ILE A 363 -6.66 -29.62 -8.52
C ILE A 363 -5.23 -30.16 -8.50
N PHE A 364 -4.37 -29.49 -9.21
CA PHE A 364 -2.95 -29.81 -9.28
C PHE A 364 -2.23 -29.38 -8.01
N ARG A 365 -1.13 -30.05 -7.70
CA ARG A 365 -0.26 -29.73 -6.55
C ARG A 365 1.14 -29.38 -7.03
N GLY A 366 1.76 -28.40 -6.38
CA GLY A 366 3.16 -28.05 -6.59
C GLY A 366 3.49 -27.60 -8.01
N SER A 367 4.54 -28.17 -8.60
CA SER A 367 5.22 -27.65 -9.78
C SER A 367 4.49 -27.85 -11.12
N GLU A 368 3.36 -28.54 -11.16
CA GLU A 368 2.68 -28.87 -12.43
C GLU A 368 2.16 -27.64 -13.18
N LEU A 369 1.83 -26.57 -12.44
CA LEU A 369 1.41 -25.29 -12.99
C LEU A 369 2.52 -24.21 -12.97
N ASN A 370 3.74 -24.57 -12.57
CA ASN A 370 4.88 -23.66 -12.64
C ASN A 370 5.21 -23.29 -14.08
N VAL A 371 5.57 -22.05 -14.27
CA VAL A 371 6.13 -21.52 -15.52
C VAL A 371 7.63 -21.80 -15.57
N PHE A 372 8.31 -21.62 -14.43
CA PHE A 372 9.74 -21.87 -14.29
C PHE A 372 10.01 -23.09 -13.43
N PRO A 373 11.02 -23.93 -13.77
CA PRO A 373 11.27 -25.19 -13.07
C PRO A 373 11.48 -25.05 -11.56
N ASN A 374 12.09 -23.95 -11.12
CA ASN A 374 12.36 -23.68 -9.71
C ASN A 374 11.21 -22.95 -9.00
N GLY A 375 10.08 -22.71 -9.68
CA GLY A 375 8.97 -21.95 -9.13
C GLY A 375 9.27 -20.48 -8.82
N ILE A 376 10.31 -19.91 -9.44
CA ILE A 376 10.71 -18.51 -9.28
C ILE A 376 10.98 -17.90 -10.66
N ALA A 377 10.30 -16.80 -10.94
CA ALA A 377 10.52 -16.04 -12.16
C ALA A 377 11.87 -15.31 -12.10
N PRO A 378 12.70 -15.45 -13.13
CA PRO A 378 13.88 -14.60 -13.28
C PRO A 378 13.44 -13.18 -13.68
N GLY A 379 14.36 -12.22 -13.59
CA GLY A 379 14.13 -10.86 -14.07
C GLY A 379 14.15 -9.84 -12.95
N ARG A 380 13.62 -8.67 -13.26
CA ARG A 380 13.67 -7.48 -12.38
C ARG A 380 12.64 -7.59 -11.27
N GLY A 381 13.02 -7.09 -10.10
CA GLY A 381 12.08 -6.89 -8.98
C GLY A 381 11.32 -5.56 -9.08
N ILE A 382 10.21 -5.46 -8.34
CA ILE A 382 9.39 -4.24 -8.30
C ILE A 382 10.17 -3.04 -7.76
N SER A 383 11.05 -3.24 -6.77
CA SER A 383 11.90 -2.18 -6.21
C SER A 383 12.84 -1.56 -7.24
N GLU A 384 13.38 -2.36 -8.15
CA GLU A 384 14.24 -1.87 -9.25
C GLU A 384 13.43 -1.03 -10.23
N VAL A 385 12.20 -1.45 -10.54
CA VAL A 385 11.29 -0.72 -11.43
C VAL A 385 10.92 0.63 -10.83
N ILE A 386 10.59 0.67 -9.54
CA ILE A 386 10.28 1.90 -8.80
C ILE A 386 11.49 2.83 -8.77
N ALA A 387 12.68 2.29 -8.43
CA ALA A 387 13.91 3.08 -8.37
C ALA A 387 14.27 3.70 -9.72
N GLU A 388 14.16 2.94 -10.82
CA GLU A 388 14.39 3.46 -12.17
C GLU A 388 13.42 4.59 -12.53
N ASN A 389 12.13 4.43 -12.23
CA ASN A 389 11.12 5.45 -12.47
C ASN A 389 11.40 6.70 -11.63
N TRP A 390 11.76 6.53 -10.36
CA TRP A 390 12.14 7.62 -9.48
C TRP A 390 13.38 8.38 -10.00
N HIS A 391 14.46 7.68 -10.40
CA HIS A 391 15.69 8.30 -10.95
C HIS A 391 15.41 9.21 -12.15
N ARG A 392 14.42 8.87 -12.98
CA ARG A 392 14.02 9.71 -14.13
C ARG A 392 13.23 10.97 -13.73
N ARG A 393 12.64 10.99 -12.55
CA ARG A 393 11.72 12.03 -12.09
C ARG A 393 12.28 12.92 -10.99
N ILE A 394 13.41 12.56 -10.40
CA ILE A 394 14.02 13.33 -9.31
C ILE A 394 14.31 14.78 -9.74
N ASN A 395 13.86 15.74 -8.95
CA ASN A 395 14.07 17.16 -9.17
C ASN A 395 14.42 17.87 -7.84
N PRO A 396 15.71 18.00 -7.50
CA PRO A 396 16.16 18.55 -6.21
C PRO A 396 15.73 20.00 -5.92
N ALA A 397 15.27 20.75 -6.91
CA ALA A 397 14.85 22.15 -6.72
C ALA A 397 13.58 22.29 -5.84
N ASN A 398 12.83 21.22 -5.61
CA ASN A 398 11.53 21.25 -4.92
C ASN A 398 11.57 20.91 -3.43
N VAL A 399 12.76 20.68 -2.83
CA VAL A 399 12.91 20.22 -1.43
C VAL A 399 12.18 21.15 -0.44
N LYS A 400 12.29 22.47 -0.61
CA LYS A 400 11.70 23.43 0.33
C LYS A 400 10.17 23.49 0.32
N GLN A 401 9.52 23.04 -0.74
CA GLN A 401 8.06 23.11 -0.90
C GLN A 401 7.32 21.89 -0.33
N MET A 402 8.01 20.78 -0.06
CA MET A 402 7.35 19.52 0.31
C MET A 402 7.17 19.32 1.82
N VAL A 403 7.89 20.06 2.65
CA VAL A 403 7.71 20.04 4.11
C VAL A 403 6.92 21.28 4.52
N GLU A 404 5.71 21.42 4.03
CA GLU A 404 4.77 22.42 4.55
C GLU A 404 4.28 21.95 5.92
N LEU A 405 4.84 22.53 6.96
CA LEU A 405 4.39 22.35 8.34
C LEU A 405 3.41 23.45 8.69
N GLY A 406 2.16 23.13 8.74
CA GLY A 406 1.08 24.00 9.16
C GLY A 406 -0.15 23.19 9.50
N GLY A 407 -0.91 23.63 10.49
CA GLY A 407 -2.14 22.97 10.91
C GLY A 407 -2.43 23.19 12.38
N GLU A 408 -3.66 22.88 12.77
CA GLU A 408 -4.07 22.85 14.17
C GLU A 408 -3.31 21.73 14.91
N PRO A 409 -2.94 21.98 16.19
CA PRO A 409 -2.32 20.93 17.01
C PRO A 409 -3.27 19.75 17.18
N THR A 410 -2.72 18.55 17.26
CA THR A 410 -3.56 17.35 17.51
C THR A 410 -4.12 17.32 18.94
N GLY A 411 -3.48 18.01 19.88
CA GLY A 411 -3.77 17.91 21.31
C GLY A 411 -3.28 16.59 21.95
N LEU A 412 -2.54 15.78 21.22
CA LEU A 412 -2.08 14.45 21.66
C LEU A 412 -0.65 14.45 22.20
N THR A 413 0.10 15.53 21.98
CA THR A 413 1.49 15.66 22.45
C THR A 413 1.56 15.74 23.96
N GLN A 414 2.45 14.97 24.57
CA GLN A 414 2.71 14.96 26.00
C GLN A 414 4.15 15.38 26.30
N VAL A 415 4.36 16.03 27.44
CA VAL A 415 5.67 16.57 27.85
C VAL A 415 5.99 16.16 29.28
N GLU A 416 7.21 15.68 29.47
CA GLU A 416 7.79 15.43 30.80
C GLU A 416 9.09 16.24 30.95
N TRP A 417 9.37 16.71 32.16
CA TRP A 417 10.52 17.53 32.46
C TRP A 417 11.51 16.84 33.38
N PHE A 418 12.80 16.95 33.04
CA PHE A 418 13.91 16.38 33.83
C PHE A 418 15.01 17.41 34.03
N GLY A 419 15.83 17.17 35.06
CA GLY A 419 17.00 17.98 35.37
C GLY A 419 16.69 19.33 36.04
N PRO A 420 17.73 20.04 36.45
CA PRO A 420 17.59 21.32 37.12
C PRO A 420 17.12 22.42 36.15
N GLU A 421 16.54 23.50 36.70
CA GLU A 421 16.27 24.71 35.91
C GLU A 421 17.59 25.29 35.38
N ASN A 422 17.63 25.52 34.07
CA ASN A 422 18.81 26.08 33.41
C ASN A 422 18.35 27.04 32.28
N PRO A 423 18.38 28.35 32.47
CA PRO A 423 17.91 29.30 31.46
C PRO A 423 18.82 29.38 30.21
N ASN A 424 20.01 28.80 30.25
CA ASN A 424 20.97 28.89 29.16
C ASN A 424 20.73 27.83 28.07
N GLU A 425 20.30 26.61 28.46
CA GLU A 425 20.10 25.52 27.50
C GLU A 425 18.93 24.62 27.86
N LEU A 426 18.25 24.13 26.83
CA LEU A 426 17.19 23.13 26.89
C LEU A 426 17.45 22.05 25.87
N PHE A 427 17.46 20.80 26.30
CA PHE A 427 17.41 19.64 25.43
C PHE A 427 15.98 19.16 25.26
N VAL A 428 15.49 19.13 24.03
CA VAL A 428 14.19 18.54 23.68
C VAL A 428 14.44 17.16 23.11
N VAL A 429 14.08 16.13 23.85
CA VAL A 429 14.28 14.72 23.47
C VAL A 429 12.97 14.16 22.95
N ILE A 430 12.97 13.59 21.75
CA ILE A 430 11.78 12.97 21.16
C ILE A 430 11.61 11.57 21.74
N ASN A 431 10.51 11.34 22.44
CA ASN A 431 10.17 10.06 23.07
C ASN A 431 9.60 9.07 22.05
N HIS A 432 10.45 8.62 21.12
CA HIS A 432 10.07 7.67 20.08
C HIS A 432 9.95 6.23 20.61
N ALA A 433 10.87 5.81 21.50
CA ALA A 433 10.93 4.49 22.09
C ALA A 433 11.56 4.55 23.49
N ALA A 434 11.56 3.45 24.22
CA ALA A 434 12.02 3.38 25.62
C ALA A 434 13.42 3.99 25.86
N GLN A 435 14.33 3.88 24.88
CA GLN A 435 15.68 4.45 24.95
C GLN A 435 15.69 5.98 25.08
N ALA A 436 14.68 6.66 24.57
CA ALA A 436 14.60 8.12 24.65
C ALA A 436 14.43 8.61 26.10
N ARG A 437 13.67 7.90 26.95
CA ARG A 437 13.56 8.21 28.38
C ARG A 437 14.91 8.03 29.08
N VAL A 438 15.61 6.94 28.83
CA VAL A 438 16.95 6.69 29.40
C VAL A 438 17.91 7.81 29.00
N ARG A 439 17.84 8.27 27.75
CA ARG A 439 18.64 9.39 27.27
C ARG A 439 18.27 10.69 27.98
N ALA A 440 16.99 10.98 28.21
CA ALA A 440 16.54 12.16 28.93
C ALA A 440 17.04 12.16 30.39
N GLU A 441 16.96 11.03 31.07
CA GLU A 441 17.48 10.83 32.43
C GLU A 441 19.00 11.00 32.50
N PHE A 442 19.73 10.44 31.51
CA PHE A 442 21.18 10.64 31.38
C PHE A 442 21.54 12.12 31.23
N LEU A 443 20.92 12.85 30.28
CA LEU A 443 21.19 14.27 30.07
C LEU A 443 20.87 15.08 31.35
N ALA A 444 19.80 14.76 32.03
CA ALA A 444 19.44 15.37 33.31
C ALA A 444 20.49 15.12 34.41
N SER A 445 21.06 13.92 34.49
CA SER A 445 22.14 13.59 35.43
C SER A 445 23.44 14.35 35.14
N MET A 446 23.61 14.78 33.87
CA MET A 446 24.71 15.65 33.44
C MET A 446 24.44 17.15 33.66
N GLY A 447 23.37 17.50 34.39
CA GLY A 447 22.99 18.87 34.71
C GLY A 447 22.23 19.63 33.61
N CYS A 448 21.79 18.92 32.54
CA CYS A 448 20.99 19.54 31.48
C CYS A 448 19.51 19.69 31.91
N ARG A 449 18.88 20.79 31.50
CA ARG A 449 17.41 20.88 31.51
C ARG A 449 16.87 20.11 30.30
N VAL A 450 15.95 19.18 30.51
CA VAL A 450 15.44 18.28 29.47
C VAL A 450 13.92 18.32 29.42
N MET A 451 13.39 18.42 28.22
CA MET A 451 11.98 18.25 27.87
C MET A 451 11.83 16.99 27.04
N LEU A 452 11.28 15.92 27.59
CA LEU A 452 10.94 14.70 26.88
C LEU A 452 9.56 14.86 26.25
N VAL A 453 9.47 14.75 24.93
CA VAL A 453 8.25 15.02 24.16
C VAL A 453 7.76 13.74 23.49
N SER A 454 6.58 13.26 23.91
CA SER A 454 5.86 12.18 23.26
C SER A 454 4.93 12.75 22.20
N LEU A 455 5.24 12.52 20.93
CA LEU A 455 4.46 12.95 19.78
C LEU A 455 3.29 11.99 19.50
N PRO A 456 2.29 12.35 18.69
CA PRO A 456 1.17 11.49 18.36
C PRO A 456 1.59 10.11 17.88
N GLY A 457 1.10 9.04 18.55
CA GLY A 457 1.47 7.65 18.29
C GLY A 457 2.85 7.23 18.81
N TYR A 458 3.51 8.06 19.63
CA TYR A 458 4.77 7.74 20.32
C TYR A 458 4.57 7.59 21.84
N PRO A 459 5.36 6.78 22.53
CA PRO A 459 6.38 5.87 21.98
C PRO A 459 5.78 4.67 21.24
N VAL A 460 6.50 4.18 20.22
CA VAL A 460 6.13 2.95 19.50
C VAL A 460 6.51 1.72 20.32
N SER A 461 5.65 0.72 20.35
CA SER A 461 5.98 -0.57 20.96
C SER A 461 7.05 -1.31 20.12
N LYS A 462 7.76 -2.26 20.75
CA LYS A 462 8.70 -3.12 20.02
C LYS A 462 8.00 -3.96 18.95
N GLU A 463 6.75 -4.34 19.20
CA GLU A 463 5.95 -5.13 18.28
C GLU A 463 5.52 -4.30 17.07
N ASP A 464 5.17 -3.03 17.29
CA ASP A 464 4.82 -2.10 16.21
C ASP A 464 6.02 -1.68 15.35
N SER A 465 7.21 -1.61 15.94
CA SER A 465 8.45 -1.29 15.21
C SER A 465 8.99 -2.46 14.38
N ALA A 466 8.60 -3.70 14.72
CA ALA A 466 9.11 -4.92 14.08
C ALA A 466 8.28 -5.39 12.88
N ARG A 467 7.06 -4.90 12.75
CA ARG A 467 6.12 -5.32 11.69
C ARG A 467 5.59 -4.09 10.96
N TYR A 468 5.44 -4.21 9.65
CA TYR A 468 4.73 -3.23 8.83
C TYR A 468 3.24 -3.07 9.20
N SER A 469 2.70 -3.93 10.08
CA SER A 469 1.28 -3.99 10.42
C SER A 469 0.81 -2.94 11.43
N GLY A 470 1.58 -2.60 12.48
CA GLY A 470 1.11 -1.71 13.55
C GLY A 470 1.17 -0.22 13.17
N GLY A 471 2.37 0.35 13.15
CA GLY A 471 2.57 1.75 12.79
C GLY A 471 2.10 2.09 11.37
N TRP A 472 2.25 1.15 10.42
CA TRP A 472 1.80 1.31 9.04
C TRP A 472 0.31 1.65 8.91
N ILE A 473 -0.57 1.06 9.71
CA ILE A 473 -2.03 1.32 9.65
C ILE A 473 -2.34 2.79 9.92
N ASN A 474 -1.74 3.41 10.94
CA ASN A 474 -1.96 4.82 11.24
C ASN A 474 -1.34 5.75 10.18
N HIS A 475 -0.21 5.37 9.59
CA HIS A 475 0.33 6.07 8.42
C HIS A 475 -0.62 5.98 7.23
N THR A 476 -1.16 4.81 6.93
CA THR A 476 -2.16 4.60 5.87
C THR A 476 -3.43 5.43 6.10
N ARG A 477 -3.94 5.46 7.34
CA ARG A 477 -5.07 6.31 7.72
C ARG A 477 -4.79 7.79 7.46
N ALA A 478 -3.59 8.25 7.82
CA ALA A 478 -3.18 9.62 7.55
C ALA A 478 -3.11 9.90 6.04
N TRP A 479 -2.46 9.02 5.25
CA TRP A 479 -2.36 9.20 3.80
C TRP A 479 -3.71 9.26 3.11
N LEU A 480 -4.64 8.36 3.42
CA LEU A 480 -6.00 8.36 2.86
C LEU A 480 -6.72 9.71 3.08
N THR A 481 -6.49 10.37 4.21
CA THR A 481 -7.08 11.68 4.54
C THR A 481 -6.27 12.87 4.00
N GLY A 482 -5.26 12.63 3.16
CA GLY A 482 -4.39 13.68 2.60
C GLY A 482 -3.36 14.22 3.57
N LYS A 483 -3.11 13.51 4.68
CA LYS A 483 -2.14 13.86 5.72
C LYS A 483 -0.97 12.88 5.72
N ASN A 484 0.06 13.18 6.50
CA ASN A 484 1.13 12.22 6.80
C ASN A 484 1.60 12.41 8.25
N LEU A 485 1.94 11.34 8.94
CA LEU A 485 2.34 11.41 10.35
C LEU A 485 3.65 12.16 10.58
N PRO A 486 4.69 12.06 9.73
CA PRO A 486 5.89 12.87 9.88
C PRO A 486 5.60 14.38 9.96
N SER A 487 4.75 14.90 9.06
CA SER A 487 4.36 16.33 9.10
C SER A 487 3.51 16.68 10.32
N ILE A 488 2.55 15.84 10.69
CA ILE A 488 1.73 16.03 11.90
C ILE A 488 2.63 16.11 13.13
N ARG A 489 3.54 15.15 13.30
CA ARG A 489 4.47 15.07 14.43
C ARG A 489 5.45 16.25 14.46
N ALA A 490 6.01 16.61 13.31
CA ALA A 490 6.91 17.75 13.22
C ALA A 490 6.19 19.07 13.54
N ASN A 491 4.95 19.24 13.10
CA ASN A 491 4.13 20.41 13.46
C ASN A 491 3.85 20.47 14.96
N ASP A 492 3.40 19.37 15.57
CA ASP A 492 3.14 19.32 17.02
C ASP A 492 4.41 19.55 17.85
N LEU A 493 5.55 19.02 17.38
CA LEU A 493 6.85 19.28 18.01
C LEU A 493 7.19 20.78 17.94
N LEU A 494 7.02 21.44 16.80
CA LEU A 494 7.28 22.86 16.65
C LEU A 494 6.35 23.72 17.51
N LEU A 495 5.06 23.40 17.59
CA LEU A 495 4.11 24.11 18.46
C LEU A 495 4.51 23.99 19.95
N THR A 496 5.11 22.85 20.33
CA THR A 496 5.62 22.61 21.68
C THR A 496 6.95 23.33 21.95
N VAL A 497 7.84 23.40 20.95
CA VAL A 497 9.20 23.94 21.07
C VAL A 497 9.24 25.47 20.95
N ARG A 498 8.46 26.06 20.04
CA ARG A 498 8.49 27.51 19.78
C ARG A 498 8.36 28.39 21.02
N PRO A 499 7.47 28.14 22.00
CA PRO A 499 7.42 28.89 23.24
C PRO A 499 8.70 28.79 24.09
N GLN A 500 9.48 27.74 23.91
CA GLN A 500 10.74 27.51 24.64
C GLN A 500 11.90 28.29 24.02
N LEU A 501 11.86 28.59 22.71
CA LEU A 501 12.88 29.39 22.03
C LEU A 501 12.99 30.82 22.57
N ASP A 502 11.93 31.35 23.19
CA ASP A 502 11.92 32.66 23.81
C ASP A 502 12.32 32.61 25.29
N ARG A 503 12.34 31.44 25.92
CA ARG A 503 12.65 31.23 27.35
C ARG A 503 14.10 30.80 27.60
N TYR A 504 14.70 30.08 26.64
CA TYR A 504 16.05 29.53 26.75
C TYR A 504 16.98 30.16 25.73
N LYS A 505 18.24 30.42 26.10
CA LYS A 505 19.23 30.98 25.16
C LYS A 505 19.56 30.05 24.01
N LYS A 506 19.57 28.74 24.30
CA LYS A 506 19.81 27.69 23.30
C LYS A 506 18.80 26.56 23.50
N VAL A 507 18.15 26.15 22.43
CA VAL A 507 17.28 24.95 22.39
C VAL A 507 17.86 23.95 21.41
N TYR A 508 18.09 22.75 21.89
CA TYR A 508 18.62 21.63 21.13
C TYR A 508 17.52 20.60 20.91
N LEU A 509 17.43 20.04 19.69
CA LEU A 509 16.61 18.86 19.45
C LEU A 509 17.47 17.59 19.49
N HIS A 510 16.94 16.55 20.06
CA HIS A 510 17.56 15.23 20.06
C HIS A 510 16.57 14.17 19.64
N GLY A 511 16.88 13.47 18.55
CA GLY A 511 16.13 12.33 18.05
C GLY A 511 17.02 11.11 17.88
N MET A 512 16.44 9.93 18.14
CA MET A 512 17.13 8.64 18.04
C MET A 512 16.42 7.75 17.02
N ASP A 513 17.20 6.90 16.33
CA ASP A 513 16.69 5.95 15.33
C ASP A 513 15.75 6.65 14.33
N VAL A 514 14.65 6.05 13.94
CA VAL A 514 13.65 6.67 13.03
C VAL A 514 12.94 7.89 13.65
N GLY A 515 12.89 8.01 14.98
CA GLY A 515 12.39 9.22 15.65
C GLY A 515 13.18 10.49 15.35
N ALA A 516 14.45 10.34 14.95
CA ALA A 516 15.33 11.43 14.53
C ALA A 516 14.79 12.18 13.30
N VAL A 517 14.00 11.52 12.45
CA VAL A 517 13.38 12.14 11.26
C VAL A 517 12.48 13.31 11.65
N ASN A 518 11.76 13.21 12.78
CA ASN A 518 10.90 14.32 13.26
C ASN A 518 11.74 15.51 13.74
N ALA A 519 12.89 15.27 14.39
CA ALA A 519 13.83 16.33 14.73
C ALA A 519 14.39 17.02 13.48
N LEU A 520 14.74 16.24 12.45
CA LEU A 520 15.24 16.74 11.19
C LEU A 520 14.22 17.65 10.49
N TYR A 521 12.99 17.21 10.31
CA TYR A 521 11.94 18.00 9.65
C TYR A 521 11.58 19.27 10.45
N SER A 522 11.48 19.16 11.78
CA SER A 522 11.18 20.32 12.63
C SER A 522 12.29 21.35 12.62
N ALA A 523 13.55 20.93 12.70
CA ALA A 523 14.69 21.86 12.69
C ALA A 523 14.89 22.54 11.33
N HIS A 524 14.57 21.83 10.24
CA HIS A 524 14.57 22.44 8.91
C HIS A 524 13.59 23.62 8.83
N ALA A 525 12.41 23.47 9.43
CA ALA A 525 11.36 24.48 9.42
C ALA A 525 11.51 25.58 10.49
N GLU A 526 12.41 25.42 11.48
CA GLU A 526 12.63 26.39 12.58
C GLU A 526 14.12 26.72 12.75
N PRO A 527 14.60 27.77 12.06
CA PRO A 527 16.03 28.13 12.08
C PRO A 527 16.57 28.56 13.44
N ARG A 528 15.71 28.95 14.43
CA ARG A 528 16.13 29.37 15.77
C ARG A 528 16.57 28.20 16.66
N ILE A 529 16.35 26.94 16.25
CA ILE A 529 16.88 25.78 16.93
C ILE A 529 18.42 25.82 16.83
N ALA A 530 19.10 25.80 17.99
CA ALA A 530 20.53 26.02 18.05
C ALA A 530 21.37 24.90 17.47
N ALA A 531 21.00 23.65 17.77
CA ALA A 531 21.60 22.47 17.15
C ALA A 531 20.67 21.26 17.25
N VAL A 532 20.95 20.22 16.44
CA VAL A 532 20.17 18.99 16.35
C VAL A 532 21.08 17.79 16.48
N TRP A 533 20.84 16.96 17.47
CA TRP A 533 21.55 15.71 17.64
C TRP A 533 20.72 14.54 17.10
N LEU A 534 21.20 13.94 16.02
CA LEU A 534 20.62 12.77 15.36
C LEU A 534 21.46 11.53 15.73
N ASP A 535 20.97 10.74 16.68
CA ASP A 535 21.68 9.57 17.19
C ASP A 535 21.11 8.29 16.55
N ARG A 536 21.98 7.49 15.92
CA ARG A 536 21.61 6.26 15.18
C ARG A 536 20.52 6.49 14.12
N ALA A 537 20.41 7.71 13.63
CA ALA A 537 19.41 8.07 12.63
C ALA A 537 19.69 7.43 11.28
N PRO A 538 18.67 6.98 10.53
CA PRO A 538 18.86 6.46 9.18
C PRO A 538 19.32 7.59 8.24
N MET A 539 20.35 7.29 7.43
CA MET A 539 20.89 8.24 6.47
C MET A 539 20.29 8.06 5.09
N GLY A 540 19.64 9.13 4.62
CA GLY A 540 19.32 9.30 3.21
C GLY A 540 18.15 8.49 2.68
N LEU A 541 17.25 9.17 1.97
CA LEU A 541 16.15 8.54 1.24
C LEU A 541 16.64 7.80 0.00
N ASN A 542 17.73 8.27 -0.63
CA ASN A 542 18.34 7.61 -1.78
C ASN A 542 18.70 6.14 -1.50
N ARG A 543 19.15 5.84 -0.29
CA ARG A 543 19.43 4.45 0.10
C ARG A 543 18.18 3.61 0.19
N ALA A 544 17.11 4.15 0.78
CA ALA A 544 15.81 3.48 0.82
C ALA A 544 15.28 3.18 -0.58
N MET A 545 15.44 4.12 -1.50
CA MET A 545 14.98 3.95 -2.88
C MET A 545 15.75 2.87 -3.66
N ASN A 546 17.01 2.60 -3.31
CA ASN A 546 17.85 1.62 -3.99
C ASN A 546 18.01 0.29 -3.22
N THR A 547 17.30 0.11 -2.10
CA THR A 547 17.36 -1.11 -1.29
C THR A 547 15.96 -1.72 -1.15
N PRO A 548 15.73 -2.96 -1.59
CA PRO A 548 14.40 -3.56 -1.56
C PRO A 548 13.90 -3.89 -0.15
N ILE A 549 14.78 -3.85 0.85
CA ILE A 549 14.47 -4.19 2.24
C ILE A 549 14.83 -3.01 3.14
N HIS A 550 13.89 -2.60 3.98
CA HIS A 550 14.07 -1.52 4.94
C HIS A 550 13.19 -1.73 6.18
N ARG A 551 13.51 -1.06 7.29
CA ARG A 551 12.75 -1.09 8.53
C ARG A 551 12.35 0.33 8.92
N GLY A 552 11.11 0.51 9.36
CA GLY A 552 10.62 1.79 9.86
C GLY A 552 10.59 2.93 8.83
N LEU A 553 10.77 2.65 7.53
CA LEU A 553 10.79 3.67 6.49
C LEU A 553 9.50 4.49 6.46
N HIS A 554 8.35 3.87 6.80
CA HIS A 554 7.05 4.56 6.87
C HIS A 554 7.07 5.76 7.83
N GLU A 555 7.90 5.74 8.87
CA GLU A 555 8.07 6.86 9.81
C GLU A 555 8.67 8.13 9.18
N ALA A 556 9.27 8.01 8.00
CA ALA A 556 9.84 9.12 7.23
C ALA A 556 9.02 9.52 6.00
N ILE A 557 7.96 8.76 5.67
CA ILE A 557 7.25 8.98 4.40
C ILE A 557 6.37 10.23 4.46
N ILE A 558 6.81 11.24 3.71
CA ILE A 558 5.97 12.26 3.13
C ILE A 558 5.84 11.89 1.65
N PRO A 559 4.63 11.65 1.11
CA PRO A 559 4.47 11.20 -0.27
C PRO A 559 5.18 12.12 -1.28
N GLY A 560 6.02 11.54 -2.14
CA GLY A 560 6.81 12.28 -3.12
C GLY A 560 8.11 12.91 -2.61
N LEU A 561 8.44 12.78 -1.33
CA LEU A 561 9.60 13.47 -0.74
C LEU A 561 10.93 13.13 -1.44
N ALA A 562 11.12 11.88 -1.83
CA ALA A 562 12.35 11.47 -2.52
C ALA A 562 12.51 12.10 -3.92
N LEU A 563 11.45 12.61 -4.52
CA LEU A 563 11.54 13.40 -5.76
C LEU A 563 12.18 14.76 -5.54
N ALA A 564 11.99 15.33 -4.35
CA ALA A 564 12.56 16.63 -3.98
C ALA A 564 14.04 16.53 -3.57
N GLY A 565 14.52 15.35 -3.19
CA GLY A 565 15.91 15.15 -2.81
C GLY A 565 16.11 14.14 -1.69
N ASP A 566 17.21 14.32 -0.96
CA ASP A 566 17.64 13.46 0.16
C ASP A 566 17.72 14.26 1.47
N PHE A 567 17.90 13.59 2.59
CA PHE A 567 18.05 14.22 3.91
C PHE A 567 19.19 15.24 3.95
N ALA A 568 20.21 15.08 3.16
CA ALA A 568 21.27 16.07 3.00
C ALA A 568 20.77 17.46 2.57
N GLY A 569 19.65 17.53 1.82
CA GLY A 569 19.02 18.81 1.45
C GLY A 569 18.24 19.49 2.57
N PHE A 570 17.98 18.78 3.67
CA PHE A 570 17.28 19.29 4.86
C PHE A 570 18.24 19.65 6.01
N THR A 571 19.52 19.34 5.88
CA THR A 571 20.53 19.53 6.93
C THR A 571 21.47 20.68 6.63
N ASP A 572 21.99 21.30 7.66
CA ASP A 572 23.01 22.36 7.63
C ASP A 572 24.02 22.15 8.77
N SER A 573 24.86 23.13 9.07
CA SER A 573 25.88 23.03 10.12
C SER A 573 25.34 22.85 11.54
N ARG A 574 24.03 22.93 11.76
CA ARG A 574 23.40 22.68 13.08
C ARG A 574 23.22 21.19 13.38
N PHE A 575 23.37 20.30 12.39
CA PHE A 575 23.06 18.88 12.52
C PHE A 575 24.28 18.04 12.87
N PHE A 576 24.29 17.49 14.06
CA PHE A 576 25.29 16.55 14.54
C PHE A 576 24.76 15.11 14.45
N TRP A 577 25.47 14.27 13.73
CA TRP A 577 25.14 12.86 13.55
C TRP A 577 26.08 12.00 14.39
N SER A 578 25.49 11.13 15.25
CA SER A 578 26.23 10.09 15.95
C SER A 578 25.75 8.70 15.50
N ASP A 579 26.67 7.83 15.19
CA ASP A 579 26.41 6.45 14.74
C ASP A 579 25.30 6.32 13.67
N PRO A 580 25.36 7.08 12.58
CA PRO A 580 24.30 7.01 11.57
C PRO A 580 24.14 5.60 11.01
N THR A 581 22.90 5.24 10.65
CA THR A 581 22.53 3.89 10.21
C THR A 581 22.00 3.86 8.79
N ASP A 582 21.97 2.66 8.19
CA ASP A 582 21.11 2.37 7.06
C ASP A 582 19.64 2.13 7.51
N TRP A 583 18.73 1.91 6.55
CA TRP A 583 17.34 1.62 6.85
C TRP A 583 17.08 0.20 7.40
N MET A 584 18.14 -0.59 7.58
CA MET A 584 18.12 -1.87 8.32
C MET A 584 18.59 -1.72 9.77
N GLY A 585 19.09 -0.53 10.16
CA GLY A 585 19.64 -0.23 11.48
C GLY A 585 21.12 -0.60 11.62
N ASN A 586 21.80 -0.93 10.52
CA ASN A 586 23.24 -1.21 10.55
C ASN A 586 24.00 0.12 10.60
N VAL A 587 24.86 0.26 11.59
CA VAL A 587 25.69 1.46 11.74
C VAL A 587 26.79 1.50 10.68
N PHE A 588 27.00 2.66 10.06
CA PHE A 588 28.06 2.83 9.06
C PHE A 588 29.45 2.80 9.71
N PRO A 589 30.36 1.95 9.23
CA PRO A 589 31.72 1.89 9.76
C PRO A 589 32.50 3.21 9.52
N ASN A 590 32.25 3.87 8.38
CA ASN A 590 32.84 5.15 7.99
C ASN A 590 31.72 6.10 7.52
N PRO A 591 31.07 6.84 8.42
CA PRO A 591 29.89 7.62 8.09
C PRO A 591 30.17 8.88 7.24
N GLY A 592 31.39 9.35 7.20
CA GLY A 592 31.79 10.52 6.43
C GLY A 592 32.21 11.72 7.27
N PRO A 593 32.69 12.80 6.63
CA PRO A 593 33.14 14.02 7.33
C PRO A 593 32.00 14.66 8.13
N GLY A 594 32.31 15.15 9.34
CA GLY A 594 31.36 15.83 10.21
C GLY A 594 30.40 14.91 10.99
N MET A 595 30.58 13.61 10.88
CA MET A 595 29.78 12.62 11.61
C MET A 595 30.62 11.90 12.65
N PHE A 596 30.03 11.67 13.81
CA PHE A 596 30.66 10.98 14.91
C PHE A 596 30.38 9.48 14.82
N ARG A 597 31.43 8.67 14.97
CA ARG A 597 31.35 7.21 15.09
C ARG A 597 31.88 6.80 16.45
N ARG A 598 31.03 6.18 17.27
CA ARG A 598 31.47 5.64 18.57
C ARG A 598 32.47 4.52 18.35
N SER A 599 33.56 4.58 19.10
CA SER A 599 34.39 3.39 19.35
C SER A 599 33.73 2.50 20.41
N ALA A 600 34.28 1.31 20.63
CA ALA A 600 33.77 0.43 21.69
C ALA A 600 33.98 1.00 23.11
N GLU A 601 34.82 2.01 23.24
CA GLU A 601 35.18 2.65 24.52
C GLU A 601 34.40 3.96 24.77
N ASP A 602 33.78 4.55 23.72
CA ASP A 602 33.05 5.81 23.85
C ASP A 602 31.74 5.63 24.60
N THR A 603 31.58 6.40 25.64
CA THR A 603 30.38 6.50 26.45
C THR A 603 29.44 7.61 25.92
N ASP A 604 28.23 7.69 26.42
CA ASP A 604 27.31 8.78 26.12
C ASP A 604 27.86 10.15 26.57
N VAL A 605 28.80 10.17 27.51
CA VAL A 605 29.48 11.42 27.94
C VAL A 605 30.38 11.96 26.84
N GLU A 606 31.19 11.12 26.17
CA GLU A 606 32.02 11.53 25.06
C GLU A 606 31.20 12.02 23.88
N VAL A 607 30.07 11.36 23.57
CA VAL A 607 29.17 11.77 22.51
C VAL A 607 28.55 13.14 22.83
N LEU A 608 28.11 13.35 24.06
CA LEU A 608 27.58 14.66 24.49
C LEU A 608 28.67 15.75 24.41
N ALA A 609 29.89 15.41 24.81
CA ALA A 609 31.03 16.34 24.70
C ALA A 609 31.35 16.69 23.24
N ALA A 610 31.29 15.71 22.32
CA ALA A 610 31.45 15.96 20.90
C ALA A 610 30.33 16.82 20.33
N PHE A 611 29.07 16.56 20.68
CA PHE A 611 27.92 17.37 20.31
C PHE A 611 28.07 18.83 20.77
N ARG A 612 28.50 19.07 22.01
CA ARG A 612 28.70 20.43 22.55
C ARG A 612 29.84 21.21 21.87
N LYS A 613 30.78 20.52 21.22
CA LYS A 613 31.87 21.14 20.43
C LYS A 613 31.47 21.43 18.98
N HIS A 614 30.45 20.72 18.50
CA HIS A 614 29.87 20.92 17.17
C HIS A 614 29.07 22.21 17.10
#